data_a0aca0818f190efd5205a9aee32f96f4
#
_entry.id   a0aca0818f190efd5205a9aee32f96f4
#
_cell.length_a   1.000
_cell.length_b   1.000
_cell.length_c   1.000
_cell.angle_alpha   90.00
_cell.angle_beta   90.00
_cell.angle_gamma   90.00
#
_symmetry.space_group_name_H-M   'P 1'
#
loop_
_entity.id
_entity.type
_entity.pdbx_description
1 polymer ?
#
loop_
_entity_poly.entity_id
_entity_poly.type
_entity_poly.pdbx_seq_one_letter_code
_entity_poly.pdbx_strand_id
1 'polypeptide(L)'
;CLEAINSRVDMPGFVLDTSGKVLALIEEIDADNVRLQYDLYHMQIMEGDLVRSMECLLPWIGHIQFADNPGRHEPGTGEINFSNVFAAIDAMGYDGWVSAEYRPTGATGDSLGWFPGKA
;
A
#
# COMPACT_ATOMS: atom_id res chain seq x y z
N CYS A 1 -8.55 8.96 -5.52
CA CYS A 1 -8.53 7.51 -5.22
C CYS A 1 -9.41 7.19 -4.02
N LEU A 2 -9.89 5.97 -3.95
CA LEU A 2 -10.53 5.37 -2.77
C LEU A 2 -9.52 4.41 -2.14
N GLU A 3 -9.39 4.45 -0.82
CA GLU A 3 -8.42 3.66 -0.07
C GLU A 3 -9.11 2.65 0.84
N ALA A 4 -8.55 1.42 0.89
CA ALA A 4 -8.89 0.45 1.90
C ALA A 4 -8.00 0.66 3.13
N ILE A 5 -8.63 0.91 4.29
CA ILE A 5 -7.93 1.18 5.56
C ILE A 5 -8.23 0.07 6.55
N ASN A 6 -7.20 -0.50 7.17
CA ASN A 6 -7.37 -1.61 8.09
C ASN A 6 -8.28 -1.26 9.28
N SER A 7 -9.25 -2.13 9.52
CA SER A 7 -10.18 -2.06 10.65
C SER A 7 -9.71 -2.82 11.89
N ARG A 8 -8.62 -3.58 11.78
CA ARG A 8 -8.10 -4.42 12.88
C ARG A 8 -7.25 -3.66 13.88
N VAL A 9 -6.50 -2.67 13.42
CA VAL A 9 -5.52 -1.94 14.23
C VAL A 9 -5.81 -0.45 14.26
N ASP A 10 -5.85 0.21 13.08
CA ASP A 10 -5.86 1.68 13.02
C ASP A 10 -7.27 2.27 13.08
N MET A 11 -8.25 1.69 12.38
CA MET A 11 -9.58 2.26 12.21
C MET A 11 -10.72 1.26 12.48
N PRO A 12 -10.91 0.81 13.74
CA PRO A 12 -11.99 -0.10 14.09
C PRO A 12 -13.37 0.44 13.64
N GLY A 13 -14.09 -0.38 12.86
CA GLY A 13 -15.40 0.00 12.31
C GLY A 13 -15.35 0.72 10.95
N PHE A 14 -14.18 0.92 10.36
CA PHE A 14 -14.09 1.47 9.01
C PHE A 14 -14.68 0.50 7.99
N VAL A 15 -15.55 1.01 7.11
CA VAL A 15 -16.37 0.17 6.22
C VAL A 15 -15.55 -0.39 5.05
N LEU A 16 -14.70 0.44 4.44
CA LEU A 16 -13.87 0.05 3.29
C LEU A 16 -12.53 -0.50 3.79
N ASP A 17 -12.51 -1.66 4.40
CA ASP A 17 -11.33 -2.22 5.06
C ASP A 17 -10.61 -3.33 4.25
N THR A 18 -11.10 -3.61 3.03
CA THR A 18 -10.48 -4.55 2.11
C THR A 18 -10.46 -4.01 0.68
N SER A 19 -9.50 -4.46 -0.13
CA SER A 19 -9.42 -4.08 -1.55
C SER A 19 -10.68 -4.46 -2.32
N GLY A 20 -11.27 -5.62 -2.03
CA GLY A 20 -12.51 -6.08 -2.67
C GLY A 20 -13.71 -5.17 -2.39
N LYS A 21 -13.84 -4.60 -1.19
CA LYS A 21 -14.91 -3.65 -0.88
C LYS A 21 -14.73 -2.33 -1.62
N VAL A 22 -13.49 -1.85 -1.73
CA VAL A 22 -13.19 -0.64 -2.52
C VAL A 22 -13.47 -0.87 -3.99
N LEU A 23 -13.05 -2.03 -4.53
CA LEU A 23 -13.31 -2.38 -5.93
C LEU A 23 -14.81 -2.43 -6.25
N ALA A 24 -15.62 -3.06 -5.39
CA ALA A 24 -17.07 -3.11 -5.57
C ALA A 24 -17.69 -1.69 -5.60
N LEU A 25 -17.19 -0.78 -4.77
CA LEU A 25 -17.65 0.60 -4.78
C LEU A 25 -17.19 1.37 -6.04
N ILE A 26 -15.97 1.12 -6.52
CA ILE A 26 -15.48 1.71 -7.78
C ILE A 26 -16.36 1.26 -8.96
N GLU A 27 -16.69 -0.02 -9.01
CA GLU A 27 -17.58 -0.58 -10.03
C GLU A 27 -19.00 0.00 -9.96
N GLU A 28 -19.53 0.21 -8.75
CA GLU A 28 -20.86 0.84 -8.55
C GLU A 28 -20.87 2.31 -8.96
N ILE A 29 -19.77 3.06 -8.70
CA ILE A 29 -19.62 4.46 -9.10
C ILE A 29 -19.54 4.61 -10.63
N ASP A 30 -18.95 3.63 -11.31
CA ASP A 30 -18.80 3.56 -12.78
C ASP A 30 -18.25 4.87 -13.40
N ALA A 31 -17.16 5.39 -12.80
CA ALA A 31 -16.52 6.63 -13.25
C ALA A 31 -15.03 6.39 -13.54
N ASP A 32 -14.60 6.74 -14.75
CA ASP A 32 -13.24 6.50 -15.26
C ASP A 32 -12.12 7.15 -14.42
N ASN A 33 -12.44 8.22 -13.70
CA ASN A 33 -11.48 8.96 -12.86
C ASN A 33 -11.45 8.52 -11.40
N VAL A 34 -12.19 7.48 -11.02
CA VAL A 34 -12.14 6.88 -9.67
C VAL A 34 -11.26 5.64 -9.70
N ARG A 35 -10.25 5.62 -8.84
CA ARG A 35 -9.22 4.57 -8.80
C ARG A 35 -9.01 4.09 -7.37
N LEU A 36 -8.43 2.90 -7.26
CA LEU A 36 -7.98 2.31 -6.00
C LEU A 36 -6.65 2.95 -5.57
N GLN A 37 -6.56 3.39 -4.32
CA GLN A 37 -5.29 3.58 -3.62
C GLN A 37 -4.98 2.31 -2.85
N TYR A 38 -3.92 1.63 -3.26
CA TYR A 38 -3.48 0.38 -2.63
C TYR A 38 -2.36 0.66 -1.64
N ASP A 39 -2.69 0.61 -0.34
CA ASP A 39 -1.70 0.78 0.73
C ASP A 39 -1.21 -0.59 1.21
N LEU A 40 0.07 -0.87 1.02
CA LEU A 40 0.71 -2.13 1.37
C LEU A 40 0.61 -2.43 2.87
N TYR A 41 0.71 -1.41 3.74
CA TYR A 41 0.60 -1.57 5.18
C TYR A 41 -0.81 -2.03 5.58
N HIS A 42 -1.84 -1.32 5.10
CA HIS A 42 -3.21 -1.68 5.41
C HIS A 42 -3.60 -3.06 4.86
N MET A 43 -3.19 -3.37 3.64
CA MET A 43 -3.53 -4.64 3.01
C MET A 43 -2.72 -5.80 3.55
N GLN A 44 -1.50 -5.58 4.04
CA GLN A 44 -0.76 -6.61 4.79
C GLN A 44 -1.53 -7.06 6.02
N ILE A 45 -2.10 -6.13 6.78
CA ILE A 45 -2.89 -6.42 7.99
C ILE A 45 -4.19 -7.16 7.66
N MET A 46 -4.86 -6.76 6.58
CA MET A 46 -6.20 -7.26 6.26
C MET A 46 -6.19 -8.51 5.40
N GLU A 47 -5.34 -8.60 4.39
CA GLU A 47 -5.41 -9.60 3.33
C GLU A 47 -4.12 -10.40 3.16
N GLY A 48 -2.94 -9.76 3.29
CA GLY A 48 -1.67 -10.37 2.92
C GLY A 48 -1.53 -10.58 1.42
N ASP A 49 -0.62 -11.50 0.99
CA ASP A 49 -0.40 -11.87 -0.43
C ASP A 49 -0.27 -10.65 -1.37
N LEU A 50 0.50 -9.64 -0.92
CA LEU A 50 0.54 -8.31 -1.52
C LEU A 50 0.86 -8.31 -3.01
N VAL A 51 1.88 -9.07 -3.44
CA VAL A 51 2.33 -9.06 -4.84
C VAL A 51 1.24 -9.57 -5.76
N ARG A 52 0.66 -10.73 -5.47
CA ARG A 52 -0.40 -11.31 -6.31
C ARG A 52 -1.67 -10.46 -6.30
N SER A 53 -2.00 -9.88 -5.15
CA SER A 53 -3.13 -8.96 -5.03
C SER A 53 -2.94 -7.71 -5.91
N MET A 54 -1.74 -7.10 -5.90
CA MET A 54 -1.44 -5.97 -6.77
C MET A 54 -1.49 -6.34 -8.26
N GLU A 55 -0.94 -7.51 -8.65
CA GLU A 55 -1.03 -8.00 -10.03
C GLU A 55 -2.48 -8.12 -10.50
N CYS A 56 -3.35 -8.69 -9.67
CA CYS A 56 -4.78 -8.84 -9.98
C CYS A 56 -5.52 -7.50 -10.04
N LEU A 57 -5.16 -6.56 -9.18
CA LEU A 57 -5.84 -5.27 -9.03
C LEU A 57 -5.22 -4.15 -9.89
N LEU A 58 -4.12 -4.42 -10.61
CA LEU A 58 -3.35 -3.43 -11.36
C LEU A 58 -4.21 -2.52 -12.25
N PRO A 59 -5.23 -2.99 -12.98
CA PRO A 59 -6.06 -2.13 -13.82
C PRO A 59 -6.83 -1.03 -13.06
N TRP A 60 -7.06 -1.22 -11.77
CA TRP A 60 -7.80 -0.28 -10.92
C TRP A 60 -6.90 0.59 -10.04
N ILE A 61 -5.63 0.22 -9.86
CA ILE A 61 -4.70 0.96 -9.00
C ILE A 61 -4.32 2.28 -9.64
N GLY A 62 -4.62 3.38 -8.98
CA GLY A 62 -4.19 4.73 -9.35
C GLY A 62 -3.06 5.27 -8.49
N HIS A 63 -2.82 4.68 -7.32
CA HIS A 63 -1.77 5.08 -6.40
C HIS A 63 -1.39 3.92 -5.47
N ILE A 64 -0.10 3.79 -5.19
CA ILE A 64 0.41 2.83 -4.20
C ILE A 64 1.02 3.60 -3.03
N GLN A 65 0.67 3.19 -1.81
CA GLN A 65 1.32 3.68 -0.58
C GLN A 65 1.96 2.53 0.20
N PHE A 66 2.91 2.87 1.07
CA PHE A 66 3.55 1.87 1.89
C PHE A 66 4.05 2.38 3.25
N ALA A 67 4.01 1.49 4.21
CA ALA A 67 4.75 1.49 5.46
C ALA A 67 5.02 0.04 5.86
N ASP A 68 5.97 -0.21 6.75
CA ASP A 68 6.23 -1.56 7.24
C ASP A 68 5.26 -1.95 8.36
N ASN A 69 4.98 -3.24 8.47
CA ASN A 69 4.09 -3.82 9.45
C ASN A 69 4.86 -4.87 10.28
N PRO A 70 4.68 -4.93 11.61
CA PRO A 70 3.86 -4.05 12.45
C PRO A 70 4.50 -2.68 12.72
N GLY A 71 3.70 -1.73 13.20
CA GLY A 71 4.15 -0.44 13.73
C GLY A 71 4.01 0.75 12.79
N ARG A 72 3.79 0.53 11.49
CA ARG A 72 3.65 1.58 10.47
C ARG A 72 4.90 2.44 10.36
N HIS A 73 6.07 1.82 10.40
CA HIS A 73 7.38 2.47 10.34
C HIS A 73 8.02 2.37 8.95
N GLU A 74 9.26 2.85 8.82
CA GLU A 74 10.05 2.78 7.58
C GLU A 74 10.33 1.34 7.14
N PRO A 75 10.51 1.09 5.82
CA PRO A 75 10.88 -0.21 5.27
C PRO A 75 12.10 -0.84 5.95
N GLY A 76 11.98 -2.13 6.28
CA GLY A 76 13.02 -2.92 6.94
C GLY A 76 12.90 -2.97 8.46
N THR A 77 11.86 -2.36 9.03
CA THR A 77 11.59 -2.43 10.47
C THR A 77 10.58 -3.50 10.85
N GLY A 78 9.88 -4.09 9.89
CA GLY A 78 8.82 -5.06 10.10
C GLY A 78 8.97 -6.33 9.26
N GLU A 79 7.83 -6.88 8.81
CA GLU A 79 7.75 -8.19 8.17
C GLU A 79 7.67 -8.13 6.64
N ILE A 80 7.48 -6.94 6.04
CA ILE A 80 7.31 -6.81 4.59
C ILE A 80 8.68 -6.82 3.90
N ASN A 81 8.87 -7.71 2.94
CA ASN A 81 10.08 -7.72 2.11
C ASN A 81 9.99 -6.68 1.00
N PHE A 82 10.30 -5.42 1.32
CA PHE A 82 10.20 -4.30 0.38
C PHE A 82 11.10 -4.44 -0.84
N SER A 83 12.27 -5.06 -0.73
CA SER A 83 13.12 -5.31 -1.90
C SER A 83 12.39 -6.17 -2.94
N ASN A 84 11.71 -7.22 -2.49
CA ASN A 84 10.91 -8.08 -3.36
C ASN A 84 9.65 -7.38 -3.88
N VAL A 85 8.97 -6.64 -3.00
CA VAL A 85 7.72 -5.93 -3.35
C VAL A 85 7.97 -4.85 -4.39
N PHE A 86 9.01 -4.01 -4.22
CA PHE A 86 9.35 -2.96 -5.19
C PHE A 86 9.79 -3.56 -6.53
N ALA A 87 10.60 -4.63 -6.52
CA ALA A 87 10.96 -5.33 -7.76
C ALA A 87 9.73 -5.91 -8.48
N ALA A 88 8.73 -6.39 -7.73
CA ALA A 88 7.48 -6.88 -8.32
C ALA A 88 6.64 -5.74 -8.91
N ILE A 89 6.55 -4.57 -8.24
CA ILE A 89 5.87 -3.39 -8.77
C ILE A 89 6.49 -2.95 -10.11
N ASP A 90 7.83 -2.91 -10.19
CA ASP A 90 8.52 -2.60 -11.45
C ASP A 90 8.22 -3.66 -12.53
N ALA A 91 8.27 -4.95 -12.17
CA ALA A 91 8.06 -6.05 -13.10
C ALA A 91 6.64 -6.12 -13.67
N MET A 92 5.62 -5.73 -12.89
CA MET A 92 4.23 -5.68 -13.38
C MET A 92 3.93 -4.45 -14.27
N GLY A 93 4.90 -3.54 -14.43
CA GLY A 93 4.78 -2.37 -15.31
C GLY A 93 3.89 -1.26 -14.76
N TYR A 94 3.78 -1.15 -13.44
CA TYR A 94 3.10 -0.02 -12.82
C TYR A 94 3.89 1.27 -13.08
N ASP A 95 3.24 2.27 -13.67
CA ASP A 95 3.86 3.56 -14.07
C ASP A 95 3.41 4.75 -13.20
N GLY A 96 2.64 4.49 -12.15
CA GLY A 96 2.17 5.49 -11.20
C GLY A 96 3.17 5.78 -10.07
N TRP A 97 2.72 6.55 -9.10
CA TRP A 97 3.51 6.92 -7.94
C TRP A 97 3.40 5.89 -6.81
N VAL A 98 4.54 5.61 -6.18
CA VAL A 98 4.66 4.78 -4.98
C VAL A 98 5.16 5.66 -3.84
N SER A 99 4.30 5.95 -2.87
CA SER A 99 4.55 6.94 -1.81
C SER A 99 4.74 6.28 -0.45
N ALA A 100 5.76 6.75 0.28
CA ALA A 100 5.94 6.37 1.68
C ALA A 100 4.95 7.13 2.58
N GLU A 101 4.22 6.40 3.43
CA GLU A 101 3.35 6.97 4.44
C GLU A 101 3.54 6.24 5.78
N TYR A 102 4.62 6.57 6.48
CA TYR A 102 4.98 5.91 7.73
C TYR A 102 5.31 6.88 8.86
N ARG A 103 5.36 6.36 10.07
CA ARG A 103 5.83 7.05 11.26
C ARG A 103 7.28 6.64 11.51
N PRO A 104 8.27 7.50 11.27
CA PRO A 104 9.66 7.11 11.45
C PRO A 104 9.94 6.73 12.92
N THR A 105 10.77 5.70 13.10
CA THR A 105 11.21 5.25 14.44
C THR A 105 12.12 6.26 15.14
N GLY A 106 12.75 7.13 14.36
CA GLY A 106 13.64 8.21 14.83
C GLY A 106 13.40 9.51 14.06
N ALA A 107 14.46 10.26 13.79
CA ALA A 107 14.36 11.44 12.95
C ALA A 107 14.06 11.06 11.49
N THR A 108 13.21 11.83 10.81
CA THR A 108 12.80 11.53 9.42
C THR A 108 13.99 11.33 8.49
N GLY A 109 15.06 12.15 8.63
CA GLY A 109 16.26 12.01 7.80
C GLY A 109 16.98 10.67 7.96
N ASP A 110 16.95 10.09 9.15
CA ASP A 110 17.61 8.82 9.47
C ASP A 110 16.79 7.61 8.98
N SER A 111 15.47 7.79 8.81
CA SER A 111 14.55 6.75 8.35
C SER A 111 14.56 6.52 6.82
N LEU A 112 15.33 7.28 6.06
CA LEU A 112 15.33 7.24 4.59
C LEU A 112 16.38 6.28 3.99
N GLY A 113 16.95 5.37 4.79
CA GLY A 113 17.98 4.42 4.32
C GLY A 113 17.51 3.43 3.26
N TRP A 114 16.21 3.23 3.13
CA TRP A 114 15.57 2.40 2.10
C TRP A 114 15.49 3.11 0.73
N PHE A 115 15.61 4.44 0.70
CA PHE A 115 15.44 5.22 -0.53
C PHE A 115 16.71 5.15 -1.39
N PRO A 116 16.61 4.78 -2.69
CA PRO A 116 17.76 4.70 -3.58
C PRO A 116 18.53 6.03 -3.68
N GLY A 117 19.85 5.99 -3.50
CA GLY A 117 20.71 7.15 -3.62
C GLY A 117 21.00 7.91 -2.32
N LYS A 118 20.54 7.43 -1.17
CA LYS A 118 21.05 7.84 0.16
C LYS A 118 21.96 6.74 0.69
N ALA A 119 23.22 6.79 0.33
CA ALA A 119 24.33 6.12 1.01
C ALA A 119 25.09 7.17 1.82
#